data_02f70636cb2c78c525a43420c3d5364c
#
_entry.id   02f70636cb2c78c525a43420c3d5364c
#
_cell.length_a   1.000
_cell.length_b   1.000
_cell.length_c   1.000
_cell.angle_alpha   90.00
_cell.angle_beta   90.00
_cell.angle_gamma   90.00
#
_symmetry.space_group_name_H-M   'P 1'
#
loop_
_entity.id
_entity.type
_entity.pdbx_description
1 polymer ?
#
loop_
_entity_poly.entity_id
_entity_poly.type
_entity_poly.pdbx_seq_one_letter_code
_entity_poly.pdbx_strand_id
1 'polypeptide(L)'
;MKISRFATLLLAVAFAVAPLGTMAQEKSKGKDKNTPIEAQSEADSLRIEKDRPPMSRDFVQQPPLIPHSTKGYNITKNFNKCMDCHAWSRYEQTGATKVSITHFKDREGRESANISPRRYFCTSCHVPQVDAKPLVENTFKRADGLR
;
A
#
# COMPACT_ATOMS: atom_id res chain seq x y z
N MET A 1 -6.84 -70.05 50.85
CA MET A 1 -6.24 -68.91 50.12
C MET A 1 -6.57 -69.02 48.65
N LYS A 2 -7.46 -68.16 48.13
CA LYS A 2 -7.95 -68.24 46.76
C LYS A 2 -7.25 -67.11 45.99
N ILE A 3 -6.46 -67.45 44.98
CA ILE A 3 -5.80 -66.50 44.08
C ILE A 3 -6.73 -66.27 42.91
N SER A 4 -7.25 -65.04 42.82
CA SER A 4 -8.08 -64.57 41.73
C SER A 4 -7.23 -64.20 40.52
N ARG A 5 -7.51 -64.84 39.40
CA ARG A 5 -6.88 -64.50 38.09
C ARG A 5 -7.64 -63.39 37.45
N PHE A 6 -7.04 -62.22 37.40
CA PHE A 6 -7.58 -61.13 36.55
C PHE A 6 -7.04 -61.30 35.12
N ALA A 7 -7.95 -61.57 34.22
CA ALA A 7 -7.68 -61.62 32.80
C ALA A 7 -7.61 -60.17 32.31
N THR A 8 -6.47 -59.75 31.85
CA THR A 8 -6.25 -58.42 31.25
C THR A 8 -6.67 -58.48 29.78
N LEU A 9 -7.78 -57.85 29.47
CA LEU A 9 -8.27 -57.69 28.09
C LEU A 9 -7.50 -56.54 27.45
N LEU A 10 -6.56 -56.83 26.54
CA LEU A 10 -5.87 -55.85 25.72
C LEU A 10 -6.77 -55.46 24.55
N LEU A 11 -7.34 -54.29 24.64
CA LEU A 11 -8.11 -53.65 23.56
C LEU A 11 -7.11 -52.98 22.62
N ALA A 12 -6.82 -53.57 21.48
CA ALA A 12 -6.01 -52.97 20.43
C ALA A 12 -6.87 -51.94 19.69
N VAL A 13 -6.64 -50.68 19.97
CA VAL A 13 -7.23 -49.56 19.18
C VAL A 13 -6.38 -49.37 17.94
N ALA A 14 -6.88 -49.83 16.81
CA ALA A 14 -6.28 -49.52 15.51
C ALA A 14 -6.58 -48.09 15.15
N PHE A 15 -5.57 -47.22 15.28
CA PHE A 15 -5.61 -45.86 14.72
C PHE A 15 -5.48 -45.97 13.21
N ALA A 16 -6.58 -45.79 12.49
CA ALA A 16 -6.56 -45.58 11.06
C ALA A 16 -5.96 -44.17 10.80
N VAL A 17 -4.70 -44.13 10.43
CA VAL A 17 -4.04 -42.93 9.92
C VAL A 17 -4.59 -42.69 8.52
N ALA A 18 -5.58 -41.80 8.42
CA ALA A 18 -5.99 -41.26 7.13
C ALA A 18 -4.84 -40.41 6.55
N PRO A 19 -4.44 -40.63 5.30
CA PRO A 19 -3.44 -39.75 4.69
C PRO A 19 -4.06 -38.35 4.60
N LEU A 20 -3.44 -37.38 5.29
CA LEU A 20 -3.66 -35.97 5.05
C LEU A 20 -3.32 -35.69 3.59
N GLY A 21 -4.35 -35.62 2.75
CA GLY A 21 -4.21 -35.16 1.38
C GLY A 21 -3.55 -33.80 1.42
N THR A 22 -2.30 -33.74 0.97
CA THR A 22 -1.66 -32.48 0.60
C THR A 22 -2.56 -31.85 -0.45
N MET A 23 -3.29 -30.79 -0.05
CA MET A 23 -3.91 -29.85 -0.99
C MET A 23 -2.74 -29.25 -1.76
N ALA A 24 -2.40 -29.89 -2.87
CA ALA A 24 -1.57 -29.27 -3.86
C ALA A 24 -2.34 -28.04 -4.31
N GLN A 25 -1.83 -26.88 -3.89
CA GLN A 25 -2.26 -25.61 -4.43
C GLN A 25 -1.95 -25.65 -5.92
N GLU A 26 -2.98 -25.96 -6.69
CA GLU A 26 -2.93 -25.94 -8.14
C GLU A 26 -2.62 -24.48 -8.51
N LYS A 27 -1.36 -24.26 -8.85
CA LYS A 27 -0.89 -23.00 -9.41
C LYS A 27 -1.66 -22.85 -10.70
N SER A 28 -2.75 -22.07 -10.64
CA SER A 28 -3.56 -21.73 -11.80
C SER A 28 -2.63 -21.14 -12.86
N LYS A 29 -2.15 -21.99 -13.73
CA LYS A 29 -1.58 -21.61 -15.01
C LYS A 29 -2.75 -21.29 -15.94
N GLY A 30 -3.48 -20.27 -15.61
CA GLY A 30 -4.39 -19.61 -16.53
C GLY A 30 -3.58 -18.88 -17.58
N LYS A 31 -2.95 -19.63 -18.46
CA LYS A 31 -2.36 -19.10 -19.68
C LYS A 31 -3.46 -18.98 -20.72
N ASP A 32 -4.38 -18.07 -20.50
CA ASP A 32 -5.32 -17.67 -21.52
C ASP A 32 -4.63 -16.59 -22.37
N LYS A 33 -4.10 -17.03 -23.51
CA LYS A 33 -3.24 -16.25 -24.40
C LYS A 33 -3.98 -15.14 -25.17
N ASN A 34 -5.26 -14.92 -24.86
CA ASN A 34 -6.13 -14.04 -25.64
C ASN A 34 -6.87 -12.96 -24.83
N THR A 35 -6.53 -12.71 -23.57
CA THR A 35 -7.13 -11.61 -22.83
C THR A 35 -6.30 -10.34 -22.94
N PRO A 36 -6.85 -9.24 -23.45
CA PRO A 36 -6.14 -7.95 -23.53
C PRO A 36 -5.65 -7.41 -22.18
N ILE A 37 -6.17 -7.93 -21.08
CA ILE A 37 -5.86 -7.51 -19.70
C ILE A 37 -4.45 -7.93 -19.28
N GLU A 38 -3.93 -9.09 -19.72
CA GLU A 38 -2.56 -9.51 -19.38
C GLU A 38 -1.50 -8.64 -20.07
N ALA A 39 -1.75 -8.20 -21.28
CA ALA A 39 -0.85 -7.29 -21.98
C ALA A 39 -0.81 -5.89 -21.36
N GLN A 40 -1.93 -5.44 -20.73
CA GLN A 40 -1.99 -4.17 -20.03
C GLN A 40 -1.27 -4.21 -18.68
N SER A 41 -1.40 -5.31 -17.92
CA SER A 41 -0.78 -5.40 -16.58
C SER A 41 0.75 -5.42 -16.64
N GLU A 42 1.34 -5.98 -17.67
CA GLU A 42 2.79 -6.06 -17.81
C GLU A 42 3.40 -4.73 -18.31
N ALA A 43 2.67 -3.97 -19.10
CA ALA A 43 3.09 -2.65 -19.55
C ALA A 43 2.93 -1.57 -18.49
N ASP A 44 1.84 -1.61 -17.69
CA ASP A 44 1.52 -0.59 -16.70
C ASP A 44 2.32 -0.73 -15.39
N SER A 45 2.75 -1.94 -15.03
CA SER A 45 3.53 -2.18 -13.82
C SER A 45 4.96 -1.61 -13.86
N LEU A 46 5.45 -1.19 -15.03
CA LEU A 46 6.84 -0.84 -15.22
C LEU A 46 7.10 0.64 -15.54
N ARG A 47 6.06 1.44 -15.77
CA ARG A 47 6.22 2.85 -16.15
C ARG A 47 6.03 3.79 -14.97
N ILE A 48 6.92 3.69 -13.99
CA ILE A 48 7.03 4.75 -12.98
C ILE A 48 7.63 5.98 -13.67
N GLU A 49 6.92 7.09 -13.60
CA GLU A 49 7.40 8.33 -14.19
C GLU A 49 8.75 8.75 -13.61
N LYS A 50 9.55 9.35 -14.49
CA LYS A 50 10.77 10.05 -14.12
C LYS A 50 10.40 11.33 -13.36
N ASP A 51 11.34 11.83 -12.60
CA ASP A 51 11.21 13.10 -11.91
C ASP A 51 10.83 14.21 -12.88
N ARG A 52 9.86 15.03 -12.49
CA ARG A 52 9.33 16.14 -13.26
C ARG A 52 9.11 17.37 -12.38
N PRO A 53 8.92 18.55 -12.95
CA PRO A 53 8.50 19.72 -12.19
C PRO A 53 7.17 19.47 -11.47
N PRO A 54 6.94 20.13 -10.32
CA PRO A 54 5.67 20.03 -9.61
C PRO A 54 4.48 20.39 -10.50
N MET A 55 3.42 19.58 -10.43
CA MET A 55 2.19 19.80 -11.18
C MET A 55 1.26 20.77 -10.46
N SER A 56 0.56 21.60 -11.22
CA SER A 56 -0.45 22.51 -10.66
C SER A 56 -1.63 21.74 -10.10
N ARG A 57 -2.24 22.27 -9.05
CA ARG A 57 -3.48 21.73 -8.48
C ARG A 57 -4.68 22.28 -9.24
N ASP A 58 -5.70 21.47 -9.40
CA ASP A 58 -6.96 21.86 -10.03
C ASP A 58 -7.92 22.53 -9.05
N PHE A 59 -7.76 22.31 -7.75
CA PHE A 59 -8.55 22.94 -6.68
C PHE A 59 -7.72 23.12 -5.41
N VAL A 60 -8.11 24.07 -4.56
CA VAL A 60 -7.33 24.53 -3.40
C VAL A 60 -6.95 23.42 -2.43
N GLN A 61 -7.88 22.52 -2.15
CA GLN A 61 -7.67 21.43 -1.17
C GLN A 61 -7.08 20.15 -1.79
N GLN A 62 -6.79 20.15 -3.07
CA GLN A 62 -6.18 19.00 -3.73
C GLN A 62 -4.80 18.73 -3.13
N PRO A 63 -4.54 17.50 -2.65
CA PRO A 63 -3.19 17.12 -2.30
C PRO A 63 -2.28 17.22 -3.51
N PRO A 64 -1.11 17.87 -3.41
CA PRO A 64 -0.16 17.90 -4.52
C PRO A 64 0.18 16.49 -4.99
N LEU A 65 0.26 16.30 -6.29
CA LEU A 65 0.75 15.05 -6.87
C LEU A 65 2.25 14.93 -6.61
N ILE A 66 2.74 13.70 -6.46
CA ILE A 66 4.16 13.45 -6.24
C ILE A 66 4.89 13.57 -7.58
N PRO A 67 5.84 14.52 -7.73
CA PRO A 67 6.51 14.76 -9.00
C PRO A 67 7.75 13.88 -9.24
N HIS A 68 8.08 13.02 -8.30
CA HIS A 68 9.26 12.16 -8.35
C HIS A 68 8.92 10.69 -8.11
N SER A 69 9.82 9.79 -8.46
CA SER A 69 9.65 8.37 -8.20
C SER A 69 9.61 8.08 -6.69
N THR A 70 8.68 7.21 -6.30
CA THR A 70 8.57 6.69 -4.93
C THR A 70 8.99 5.23 -4.83
N LYS A 71 9.69 4.71 -5.84
CA LYS A 71 10.17 3.33 -5.85
C LYS A 71 11.08 3.07 -4.64
N GLY A 72 10.75 2.06 -3.86
CA GLY A 72 11.49 1.70 -2.65
C GLY A 72 11.18 2.60 -1.42
N TYR A 73 10.23 3.52 -1.52
CA TYR A 73 9.80 4.31 -0.37
C TYR A 73 8.82 3.52 0.49
N ASN A 74 9.24 3.21 1.70
CA ASN A 74 8.43 2.47 2.65
C ASN A 74 7.84 3.41 3.70
N ILE A 75 6.56 3.20 4.00
CA ILE A 75 5.87 3.82 5.13
C ILE A 75 5.38 2.68 6.02
N THR A 76 5.92 2.60 7.22
CA THR A 76 5.54 1.61 8.23
C THR A 76 5.04 2.31 9.49
N LYS A 77 4.60 1.58 10.48
CA LYS A 77 4.19 2.15 11.77
C LYS A 77 5.27 3.05 12.41
N ASN A 78 6.53 2.67 12.27
CA ASN A 78 7.66 3.30 12.96
C ASN A 78 8.61 4.07 12.01
N PHE A 79 8.36 4.03 10.71
CA PHE A 79 9.23 4.64 9.72
C PHE A 79 8.42 5.17 8.55
N ASN A 80 8.76 6.40 8.13
CA ASN A 80 8.13 7.03 6.98
C ASN A 80 9.21 7.69 6.11
N LYS A 81 9.54 7.05 4.99
CA LYS A 81 10.61 7.51 4.08
C LYS A 81 10.38 8.92 3.54
N CYS A 82 9.13 9.35 3.37
CA CYS A 82 8.83 10.70 2.88
C CYS A 82 9.34 11.78 3.84
N MET A 83 9.32 11.49 5.15
CA MET A 83 9.75 12.42 6.18
C MET A 83 11.28 12.60 6.25
N ASP A 84 12.06 11.73 5.63
CA ASP A 84 13.50 11.91 5.53
C ASP A 84 13.87 13.18 4.75
N CYS A 85 13.00 13.62 3.85
CA CYS A 85 13.19 14.82 3.04
C CYS A 85 12.19 15.93 3.39
N HIS A 86 10.91 15.58 3.62
CA HIS A 86 9.83 16.55 3.76
C HIS A 86 9.59 17.03 5.20
N ALA A 87 10.27 16.46 6.21
CA ALA A 87 10.16 16.91 7.58
C ALA A 87 10.65 18.35 7.77
N TRP A 88 10.08 19.07 8.75
CA TRP A 88 10.48 20.43 9.10
C TRP A 88 11.95 20.56 9.48
N SER A 89 12.55 19.50 9.99
CA SER A 89 13.98 19.45 10.35
C SER A 89 14.90 19.12 9.17
N ARG A 90 14.35 18.73 8.01
CA ARG A 90 15.15 18.18 6.89
C ARG A 90 14.94 18.92 5.57
N TYR A 91 13.79 19.55 5.38
CA TYR A 91 13.39 20.10 4.07
C TYR A 91 14.39 21.11 3.51
N GLU A 92 15.03 21.92 4.35
CA GLU A 92 16.03 22.90 3.89
C GLU A 92 17.29 22.22 3.35
N GLN A 93 17.73 21.15 4.01
CA GLN A 93 18.92 20.41 3.59
C GLN A 93 18.69 19.61 2.31
N THR A 94 17.46 19.14 2.10
CA THR A 94 17.10 18.26 0.98
C THR A 94 16.52 19.02 -0.20
N GLY A 95 16.13 20.29 -0.03
CA GLY A 95 15.41 21.07 -1.04
C GLY A 95 13.96 20.61 -1.26
N ALA A 96 13.46 19.69 -0.44
CA ALA A 96 12.08 19.19 -0.57
C ALA A 96 11.06 20.21 -0.06
N THR A 97 9.84 20.15 -0.60
CA THR A 97 8.74 20.96 -0.06
C THR A 97 8.39 20.51 1.35
N LYS A 98 8.43 21.44 2.29
CA LYS A 98 8.10 21.20 3.70
C LYS A 98 6.64 20.73 3.85
N VAL A 99 6.40 19.71 4.67
CA VAL A 99 5.06 19.27 5.05
C VAL A 99 4.30 20.41 5.72
N SER A 100 3.07 20.67 5.28
CA SER A 100 2.27 21.80 5.76
C SER A 100 1.71 21.59 7.17
N ILE A 101 1.44 22.67 7.87
CA ILE A 101 0.89 22.66 9.23
C ILE A 101 -0.42 21.88 9.34
N THR A 102 -1.18 21.80 8.27
CA THR A 102 -2.45 21.04 8.24
C THR A 102 -2.27 19.55 8.51
N HIS A 103 -1.06 19.00 8.32
CA HIS A 103 -0.75 17.60 8.61
C HIS A 103 -0.57 17.33 10.10
N PHE A 104 -0.42 18.37 10.90
CA PHE A 104 -0.25 18.29 12.35
C PHE A 104 -1.56 18.54 13.12
N LYS A 105 -2.67 18.73 12.41
CA LYS A 105 -4.00 18.97 13.02
C LYS A 105 -4.77 17.67 13.18
N ASP A 106 -5.37 17.50 14.34
CA ASP A 106 -6.33 16.43 14.63
C ASP A 106 -7.69 16.70 13.96
N ARG A 107 -8.71 15.89 14.29
CA ARG A 107 -10.06 16.04 13.73
C ARG A 107 -10.75 17.30 14.23
N GLU A 108 -10.43 17.72 15.43
CA GLU A 108 -10.95 18.90 16.10
C GLU A 108 -10.20 20.18 15.70
N GLY A 109 -9.18 20.04 14.84
CA GLY A 109 -8.36 21.17 14.37
C GLY A 109 -7.25 21.60 15.33
N ARG A 110 -7.03 20.88 16.44
CA ARG A 110 -5.96 21.17 17.40
C ARG A 110 -4.61 20.76 16.82
N GLU A 111 -3.61 21.58 17.05
CA GLU A 111 -2.25 21.32 16.57
C GLU A 111 -1.49 20.37 17.51
N SER A 112 -0.73 19.47 16.92
CA SER A 112 0.16 18.53 17.60
C SER A 112 1.61 18.78 17.18
N ALA A 113 2.55 18.40 18.01
CA ALA A 113 3.98 18.40 17.64
C ALA A 113 4.32 17.31 16.61
N ASN A 114 3.49 16.28 16.48
CA ASN A 114 3.67 15.17 15.56
C ASN A 114 2.63 15.20 14.45
N ILE A 115 2.97 14.57 13.31
CA ILE A 115 2.00 14.37 12.23
C ILE A 115 0.80 13.60 12.76
N SER A 116 -0.39 14.09 12.44
CA SER A 116 -1.64 13.42 12.78
C SER A 116 -1.66 12.00 12.20
N PRO A 117 -2.05 10.97 12.96
CA PRO A 117 -2.09 9.58 12.48
C PRO A 117 -2.86 9.40 11.16
N ARG A 118 -3.92 10.18 10.96
CA ARG A 118 -4.73 10.17 9.73
C ARG A 118 -4.01 10.75 8.50
N ARG A 119 -2.87 11.42 8.70
CA ARG A 119 -2.04 12.06 7.65
C ARG A 119 -0.69 11.38 7.50
N TYR A 120 -0.45 10.32 8.27
CA TYR A 120 0.86 9.67 8.32
C TYR A 120 1.19 8.87 7.06
N PHE A 121 0.19 8.24 6.44
CA PHE A 121 0.35 7.47 5.22
C PHE A 121 0.21 8.39 4.01
N CYS A 122 1.29 9.04 3.64
CA CYS A 122 1.34 10.11 2.64
C CYS A 122 0.74 9.69 1.29
N THR A 123 1.06 8.48 0.83
CA THR A 123 0.58 7.94 -0.46
C THR A 123 -0.92 7.65 -0.52
N SER A 124 -1.62 7.71 0.61
CA SER A 124 -3.09 7.62 0.62
C SER A 124 -3.77 8.88 0.03
N CYS A 125 -3.05 9.99 -0.02
CA CYS A 125 -3.55 11.26 -0.56
C CYS A 125 -2.64 11.84 -1.64
N HIS A 126 -1.32 11.67 -1.50
CA HIS A 126 -0.35 12.09 -2.50
C HIS A 126 -0.02 10.92 -3.42
N VAL A 127 -0.37 11.05 -4.69
CA VAL A 127 -0.26 9.96 -5.67
C VAL A 127 0.95 10.18 -6.56
N PRO A 128 1.85 9.20 -6.66
CA PRO A 128 2.90 9.23 -7.67
C PRO A 128 2.29 9.07 -9.05
N GLN A 129 2.95 9.63 -10.05
CA GLN A 129 2.48 9.56 -11.42
C GLN A 129 3.11 8.37 -12.14
N VAL A 130 2.39 7.84 -13.10
CA VAL A 130 2.88 6.83 -14.04
C VAL A 130 2.79 7.38 -15.46
N ASP A 131 3.71 6.98 -16.32
CA ASP A 131 3.70 7.34 -17.74
C ASP A 131 2.75 6.38 -18.49
N ALA A 132 1.47 6.46 -18.13
CA ALA A 132 0.42 5.68 -18.78
C ALA A 132 -0.57 6.62 -19.48
N LYS A 133 -0.91 6.29 -20.71
CA LYS A 133 -1.96 7.02 -21.43
C LYS A 133 -3.30 6.73 -20.75
N PRO A 134 -4.06 7.76 -20.33
CA PRO A 134 -5.37 7.54 -19.72
C PRO A 134 -6.32 6.83 -20.70
N LEU A 135 -7.11 5.89 -20.20
CA LEU A 135 -8.11 5.16 -20.99
C LEU A 135 -9.24 6.07 -21.46
N VAL A 136 -9.56 7.11 -20.67
CA VAL A 136 -10.55 8.13 -20.96
C VAL A 136 -9.95 9.51 -20.69
N GLU A 137 -10.37 10.50 -21.44
CA GLU A 137 -9.93 11.87 -21.21
C GLU A 137 -10.49 12.41 -19.89
N ASN A 138 -9.69 13.22 -19.20
CA ASN A 138 -10.14 13.96 -18.04
C ASN A 138 -10.99 15.16 -18.49
N THR A 139 -12.29 15.06 -18.31
CA THR A 139 -13.25 16.13 -18.61
C THR A 139 -13.53 17.07 -17.44
N PHE A 140 -12.82 16.91 -16.32
CA PHE A 140 -12.98 17.76 -15.15
C PHE A 140 -12.60 19.21 -15.50
N LYS A 141 -13.52 20.11 -15.18
CA LYS A 141 -13.30 21.55 -15.26
C LYS A 141 -13.30 22.13 -13.86
N ARG A 142 -12.19 22.79 -13.50
CA ARG A 142 -12.12 23.47 -12.21
C ARG A 142 -13.07 24.68 -12.21
N ALA A 143 -13.62 25.01 -11.05
CA ALA A 143 -14.42 26.22 -10.89
C ALA A 143 -13.53 27.47 -11.07
N ASP A 144 -14.03 28.47 -11.79
CA ASP A 144 -13.35 29.74 -11.93
C ASP A 144 -13.25 30.43 -10.54
N GLY A 145 -12.11 31.06 -10.28
CA GLY A 145 -11.86 31.79 -9.03
C GLY A 145 -11.22 30.96 -7.89
N LEU A 146 -10.97 29.65 -8.09
CA LEU A 146 -10.26 28.81 -7.12
C LEU A 146 -8.76 28.63 -7.46
N ARG A 147 -8.15 29.65 -8.04
CA ARG A 147 -6.72 29.67 -8.38
C ARG A 147 -5.88 30.22 -7.24
#